data_4c8319200d5651d220b168fb368d7aa3
#
_entry.id   4c8319200d5651d220b168fb368d7aa3
#
_cell.length_a   1.000
_cell.length_b   1.000
_cell.length_c   1.000
_cell.angle_alpha   90.00
_cell.angle_beta   90.00
_cell.angle_gamma   90.00
#
_symmetry.space_group_name_H-M   'P 1'
#
loop_
_entity.id
_entity.type
_entity.pdbx_description
1 polymer ?
#
loop_
_entity_poly.entity_id
_entity_poly.type
_entity_poly.pdbx_seq_one_letter_code
_entity_poly.pdbx_strand_id
1 'polypeptide(L)' 'MKKNDYFEIEITDMNSLGHGVGHFEGKAVFVAGAVTGEKIRAKVIKDGGSYYVARRD' A
#
# COMPACT_ATOMS: atom_id res chain seq x y z
N MET A 1 -9.59 1.79 7.20
CA MET A 1 -10.02 1.95 5.79
C MET A 1 -10.78 0.73 5.33
N LYS A 2 -11.62 0.92 4.38
CA LYS A 2 -12.45 -0.15 3.81
C LYS A 2 -11.98 -0.47 2.41
N LYS A 3 -12.36 -1.64 1.91
CA LYS A 3 -12.15 -2.00 0.51
C LYS A 3 -12.69 -0.90 -0.40
N ASN A 4 -11.93 -0.58 -1.43
CA ASN A 4 -12.23 0.46 -2.42
C ASN A 4 -12.01 1.90 -1.94
N ASP A 5 -11.52 2.10 -0.73
CA ASP A 5 -11.12 3.44 -0.30
C ASP A 5 -9.83 3.86 -1.01
N TYR A 6 -9.72 5.15 -1.29
CA TYR A 6 -8.51 5.73 -1.88
C TYR A 6 -7.74 6.49 -0.81
N PHE A 7 -6.42 6.47 -0.95
CA PHE A 7 -5.57 7.21 -0.02
C PHE A 7 -4.21 7.45 -0.68
N GLU A 8 -3.48 8.42 -0.15
CA GLU A 8 -2.11 8.68 -0.59
C GLU A 8 -1.14 8.04 0.39
N ILE A 9 -0.08 7.46 -0.15
CA ILE A 9 0.91 6.78 0.66
C ILE A 9 2.29 6.94 0.03
N GLU A 10 3.29 7.07 0.88
CA GLU A 10 4.68 7.06 0.45
C GLU A 10 5.22 5.64 0.57
N ILE A 11 5.87 5.17 -0.49
CA ILE A 11 6.45 3.83 -0.52
C ILE A 11 7.87 3.94 0.03
N THR A 12 8.11 3.28 1.15
CA THR A 12 9.37 3.39 1.88
C THR A 12 10.26 2.18 1.71
N ASP A 13 9.73 1.08 1.17
CA ASP A 13 10.49 -0.16 1.04
C ASP A 13 9.89 -1.02 -0.08
N MET A 14 10.56 -2.13 -0.37
CA MET A 14 10.08 -3.14 -1.33
C MET A 14 10.22 -4.51 -0.67
N ASN A 15 9.24 -5.39 -0.89
CA ASN A 15 9.35 -6.75 -0.40
C ASN A 15 9.92 -7.69 -1.48
N SER A 16 10.15 -8.94 -1.13
CA SER A 16 10.77 -9.91 -2.03
C SER A 16 9.87 -10.29 -3.20
N LEU A 17 8.58 -9.95 -3.13
CA LEU A 17 7.63 -10.21 -4.20
C LEU A 17 7.54 -9.05 -5.18
N GLY A 18 8.31 -7.99 -4.97
CA GLY A 18 8.29 -6.82 -5.87
C GLY A 18 7.17 -5.85 -5.58
N HIS A 19 6.51 -5.96 -4.45
CA HIS A 19 5.49 -4.99 -4.04
C HIS A 19 6.14 -3.86 -3.26
N GLY A 20 5.67 -2.63 -3.50
CA GLY A 20 6.06 -1.50 -2.67
C GLY A 20 5.40 -1.62 -1.30
N VAL A 21 6.11 -1.20 -0.28
CA VAL A 21 5.62 -1.25 1.10
C VAL A 21 5.59 0.15 1.67
N GLY A 22 4.45 0.54 2.20
CA GLY A 22 4.30 1.77 2.96
C GLY A 22 3.60 1.46 4.27
N HIS A 23 3.31 2.50 5.04
CA HIS A 23 2.60 2.36 6.31
C HIS A 23 1.48 3.38 6.37
N PHE A 24 0.35 2.96 6.90
CA PHE A 24 -0.81 3.81 7.08
C PHE A 24 -1.52 3.41 8.38
N GLU A 25 -1.70 4.36 9.27
CA GLU A 25 -2.34 4.14 10.57
C GLU A 25 -1.72 2.98 11.35
N GLY A 26 -0.40 2.86 11.28
CA GLY A 26 0.32 1.82 12.00
C GLY A 26 0.31 0.45 11.35
N LYS A 27 -0.32 0.32 10.19
CA LYS A 27 -0.37 -0.96 9.45
C LYS A 27 0.51 -0.89 8.22
N ALA A 28 1.11 -2.02 7.88
CA ALA A 28 1.84 -2.14 6.62
C ALA A 28 0.85 -2.16 5.45
N VAL A 29 1.23 -1.52 4.35
CA VAL A 29 0.42 -1.50 3.13
C VAL A 29 1.28 -2.03 2.00
N PHE A 30 0.82 -3.07 1.33
CA PHE A 30 1.50 -3.66 0.20
C PHE A 30 0.83 -3.19 -1.08
N VAL A 31 1.62 -2.57 -1.97
CA VAL A 31 1.10 -1.97 -3.19
C VAL A 31 1.82 -2.57 -4.40
N ALA A 32 1.10 -3.31 -5.22
CA ALA A 32 1.66 -3.90 -6.42
C ALA A 32 2.06 -2.80 -7.41
N GLY A 33 3.24 -2.92 -8.00
CA GLY A 33 3.71 -2.00 -9.02
C GLY A 33 4.27 -0.68 -8.52
N ALA A 34 4.32 -0.47 -7.21
CA ALA A 34 4.91 0.74 -6.63
C ALA A 34 6.37 0.50 -6.30
N VAL A 35 7.18 1.54 -6.33
CA VAL A 35 8.61 1.45 -6.03
C VAL A 35 8.98 2.38 -4.89
N THR A 36 10.07 2.04 -4.21
CA THR A 36 10.58 2.82 -3.08
C THR A 36 10.84 4.26 -3.50
N GLY A 37 10.39 5.18 -2.68
CA GLY A 37 10.57 6.62 -2.92
C GLY A 37 9.39 7.27 -3.61
N GLU A 38 8.43 6.50 -4.12
CA GLU A 38 7.24 7.07 -4.74
C GLU A 38 6.21 7.49 -3.69
N LYS A 39 5.52 8.57 -3.98
CA LYS A 39 4.32 8.95 -3.26
C LYS A 39 3.16 8.80 -4.23
N ILE A 40 2.25 7.90 -3.94
CA ILE A 40 1.22 7.51 -4.88
C ILE A 40 -0.15 7.56 -4.24
N ARG A 41 -1.16 7.63 -5.11
CA ARG A 41 -2.54 7.39 -4.71
C ARG A 41 -2.82 5.91 -4.92
N ALA A 42 -3.38 5.27 -3.92
CA ALA A 42 -3.66 3.85 -3.94
C ALA A 42 -5.10 3.57 -3.58
N LYS A 43 -5.59 2.43 -4.02
CA LYS A 43 -6.93 1.95 -3.73
C LYS A 43 -6.82 0.67 -2.91
N VAL A 44 -7.53 0.62 -1.78
CA VAL A 44 -7.53 -0.56 -0.92
C VAL A 44 -8.29 -1.68 -1.62
N ILE A 45 -7.63 -2.83 -1.78
CA ILE A 45 -8.28 -4.01 -2.34
C ILE A 45 -8.60 -5.04 -1.26
N LYS A 46 -7.88 -5.01 -0.15
CA LYS A 46 -8.11 -5.97 0.92
C LYS A 46 -7.65 -5.40 2.24
N ASP A 47 -8.45 -5.57 3.28
CA ASP A 47 -8.06 -5.31 4.66
C ASP A 47 -7.76 -6.66 5.30
N GLY A 48 -6.48 -6.91 5.57
CA GLY A 48 -6.04 -8.17 6.16
C GLY A 48 -5.93 -8.15 7.67
N GLY A 49 -6.48 -7.13 8.33
CA GLY A 49 -6.42 -6.99 9.77
C GLY A 49 -5.17 -6.25 10.24
N SER A 50 -4.01 -6.87 10.12
CA SER A 50 -2.74 -6.26 10.52
C SER A 50 -2.04 -5.55 9.36
N TYR A 51 -2.59 -5.65 8.15
CA TYR A 51 -2.01 -5.04 6.95
C TYR A 51 -3.13 -4.71 5.97
N TYR A 52 -2.81 -3.87 5.00
CA TYR A 52 -3.67 -3.62 3.85
C TYR A 52 -2.99 -4.08 2.59
N VAL A 53 -3.78 -4.53 1.63
CA VAL A 53 -3.32 -4.72 0.26
C VAL A 53 -4.00 -3.66 -0.59
N ALA A 54 -3.21 -2.94 -1.35
CA ALA A 54 -3.72 -1.87 -2.19
C ALA A 54 -3.07 -1.96 -3.56
N ARG A 55 -3.63 -1.24 -4.51
CA ARG A 55 -3.01 -1.14 -5.83
C ARG A 55 -2.88 0.32 -6.21
N ARG A 56 -1.93 0.58 -7.09
CA ARG A 56 -1.73 1.91 -7.66
C ARG A 56 -2.98 2.30 -8.45
N ASP A 57 -3.45 3.48 -8.17
CA ASP A 57 -4.62 4.03 -8.88
C ASP A 57 -4.20 4.69 -10.20
#